data_9b77ea98903cf88f6abc38cc14d0e59c
#
_entry.id   9b77ea98903cf88f6abc38cc14d0e59c
#
_cell.length_a   1.000
_cell.length_b   1.000
_cell.length_c   1.000
_cell.angle_alpha   90.00
_cell.angle_beta   90.00
_cell.angle_gamma   90.00
#
_symmetry.space_group_name_H-M   'P 1'
#
loop_
_entity.id
_entity.type
_entity.pdbx_description
1 polymer ?
#
loop_
_entity_poly.entity_id
_entity_poly.type
_entity_poly.pdbx_seq_one_letter_code
_entity_poly.pdbx_strand_id
1 'polypeptide(L)'
;MVVSNRLPVTIKKDVSAPGGYVFGHSSGGLVSSLRGAKSKMDFTWIGWPGISVPPSSVPYIEATLEKDYQCRPVWIPDELAERHYNGFSNSILWPLFHYHPGEMMFDEENWRAYREANLLFVETLRSVLRPGAVSYTHLRAHETSL
;
A
#
# COMPACT_ATOMS: atom_id res chain seq x y z
N MET A 1 -1.25 -11.75 -7.08
CA MET A 1 -1.36 -10.83 -5.94
C MET A 1 -0.30 -9.75 -6.07
N VAL A 2 -0.64 -8.49 -5.83
CA VAL A 2 0.27 -7.33 -5.82
C VAL A 2 0.20 -6.68 -4.44
N VAL A 3 1.34 -6.32 -3.88
CA VAL A 3 1.45 -5.64 -2.59
C VAL A 3 2.17 -4.31 -2.79
N SER A 4 1.59 -3.22 -2.34
CA SER A 4 2.22 -1.90 -2.40
C SER A 4 1.82 -1.06 -1.19
N ASN A 5 2.57 0.01 -0.92
CA ASN A 5 2.27 0.88 0.21
C ASN A 5 0.81 1.40 0.15
N ARG A 6 0.34 1.87 -1.02
CA ARG A 6 -1.02 2.38 -1.20
C ARG A 6 -1.81 1.55 -2.20
N LEU A 7 -3.13 1.44 -1.94
CA LEU A 7 -4.07 0.89 -2.92
C LEU A 7 -4.15 1.80 -4.17
N PRO A 8 -4.51 1.22 -5.34
CA PRO A 8 -4.76 1.96 -6.57
C PRO A 8 -6.13 2.67 -6.56
N VAL A 9 -6.69 2.89 -5.38
CA VAL A 9 -8.02 3.48 -5.16
C VAL A 9 -7.91 4.65 -4.22
N THR A 10 -8.52 5.77 -4.60
CA THR A 10 -8.71 6.93 -3.73
C THR A 10 -10.10 6.85 -3.10
N ILE A 11 -10.16 6.97 -1.78
CA ILE A 11 -11.41 6.97 -1.00
C ILE A 11 -11.58 8.35 -0.40
N LYS A 12 -12.74 8.95 -0.60
CA LYS A 12 -13.09 10.27 -0.04
C LYS A 12 -14.39 10.18 0.72
N LYS A 13 -14.49 10.88 1.87
CA LYS A 13 -15.73 11.03 2.60
C LYS A 13 -16.68 11.92 1.80
N ASP A 14 -17.91 11.46 1.62
CA ASP A 14 -19.01 12.21 1.00
C ASP A 14 -20.33 11.73 1.60
N VAL A 15 -20.94 12.56 2.43
CA VAL A 15 -22.18 12.23 3.14
C VAL A 15 -23.37 12.01 2.21
N SER A 16 -23.30 12.47 0.98
CA SER A 16 -24.36 12.28 -0.02
C SER A 16 -24.22 10.93 -0.77
N ALA A 17 -23.06 10.29 -0.68
CA ALA A 17 -22.79 9.04 -1.36
C ALA A 17 -23.26 7.82 -0.54
N PRO A 18 -23.56 6.68 -1.21
CA PRO A 18 -23.85 5.43 -0.52
C PRO A 18 -22.77 5.05 0.48
N GLY A 19 -23.14 4.76 1.71
CA GLY A 19 -22.20 4.42 2.77
C GLY A 19 -21.33 5.58 3.25
N GLY A 20 -21.52 6.82 2.73
CA GLY A 20 -20.75 8.01 3.13
C GLY A 20 -19.38 8.14 2.47
N TYR A 21 -19.10 7.39 1.39
CA TYR A 21 -17.79 7.37 0.74
C TYR A 21 -17.90 7.30 -0.78
N VAL A 22 -17.00 8.00 -1.46
CA VAL A 22 -16.81 7.93 -2.92
C VAL A 22 -15.45 7.27 -3.20
N PHE A 23 -15.46 6.37 -4.17
CA PHE A 23 -14.29 5.62 -4.60
C PHE A 23 -13.90 6.01 -6.02
N GLY A 24 -12.63 6.16 -6.27
CA GLY A 24 -12.09 6.44 -7.59
C GLY A 24 -10.73 5.79 -7.81
N HIS A 25 -10.36 5.56 -9.05
CA HIS A 25 -9.02 5.06 -9.35
C HIS A 25 -7.96 6.12 -9.05
N SER A 26 -6.88 5.72 -8.38
CA SER A 26 -5.71 6.59 -8.20
C SER A 26 -4.95 6.74 -9.52
N SER A 27 -4.24 7.84 -9.67
CA SER A 27 -3.25 8.06 -10.73
C SER A 27 -1.85 7.70 -10.20
N GLY A 28 -0.98 7.20 -11.08
CA GLY A 28 0.42 6.90 -10.74
C GLY A 28 1.04 5.88 -11.70
N GLY A 29 2.36 5.90 -11.83
CA GLY A 29 3.09 5.04 -12.76
C GLY A 29 2.85 3.55 -12.52
N LEU A 30 2.93 3.10 -11.25
CA LEU A 30 2.64 1.71 -10.87
C LEU A 30 1.20 1.31 -11.21
N VAL A 31 0.22 2.18 -10.89
CA VAL A 31 -1.20 1.92 -11.17
C VAL A 31 -1.44 1.82 -12.67
N SER A 32 -0.87 2.74 -13.45
CA SER A 32 -1.02 2.75 -14.92
C SER A 32 -0.39 1.51 -15.56
N SER A 33 0.80 1.11 -15.12
CA SER A 33 1.51 -0.08 -15.62
C SER A 33 0.74 -1.37 -15.31
N LEU A 34 0.23 -1.52 -14.09
CA LEU A 34 -0.47 -2.74 -13.67
C LEU A 34 -1.93 -2.80 -14.17
N ARG A 35 -2.54 -1.66 -14.52
CA ARG A 35 -3.87 -1.66 -15.15
C ARG A 35 -3.87 -2.40 -16.48
N GLY A 36 -2.81 -2.25 -17.28
CA GLY A 36 -2.62 -3.04 -18.50
C GLY A 36 -2.49 -4.55 -18.24
N ALA A 37 -1.82 -4.93 -17.16
CA ALA A 37 -1.70 -6.33 -16.75
C ALA A 37 -3.03 -6.91 -16.23
N LYS A 38 -3.87 -6.11 -15.58
CA LYS A 38 -5.16 -6.54 -15.02
C LYS A 38 -6.17 -6.99 -16.09
N SER A 39 -6.02 -6.51 -17.33
CA SER A 39 -6.84 -6.99 -18.47
C SER A 39 -6.48 -8.41 -18.92
N LYS A 40 -5.31 -8.93 -18.50
CA LYS A 40 -4.79 -10.25 -18.89
C LYS A 40 -4.67 -11.23 -17.72
N MET A 41 -4.68 -10.74 -16.50
CA MET A 41 -4.48 -11.54 -15.28
C MET A 41 -5.32 -11.02 -14.14
N ASP A 42 -6.10 -11.89 -13.51
CA ASP A 42 -6.78 -11.56 -12.27
C ASP A 42 -5.79 -11.58 -11.10
N PHE A 43 -5.74 -10.48 -10.36
CA PHE A 43 -4.96 -10.42 -9.13
C PHE A 43 -5.61 -9.49 -8.10
N THR A 44 -5.44 -9.84 -6.83
CA THR A 44 -5.83 -8.99 -5.71
C THR A 44 -4.70 -8.01 -5.41
N TRP A 45 -5.07 -6.75 -5.21
CA TRP A 45 -4.14 -5.71 -4.78
C TRP A 45 -4.27 -5.45 -3.28
N ILE A 46 -3.15 -5.49 -2.57
CA ILE A 46 -3.08 -5.30 -1.11
C ILE A 46 -2.30 -4.02 -0.83
N GLY A 47 -2.85 -3.16 0.02
CA GLY A 47 -2.21 -1.90 0.37
C GLY A 47 -3.02 -1.05 1.35
N TRP A 48 -2.42 0.01 1.84
CA TRP A 48 -3.10 0.98 2.68
C TRP A 48 -4.11 1.80 1.84
N PRO A 49 -5.36 1.98 2.31
CA PRO A 49 -6.37 2.74 1.57
C PRO A 49 -6.12 4.26 1.59
N GLY A 50 -5.18 4.75 2.40
CA GLY A 50 -4.81 6.18 2.46
C GLY A 50 -5.81 7.05 3.23
N ILE A 51 -6.62 6.43 4.07
CA ILE A 51 -7.62 7.11 4.89
C ILE A 51 -7.88 6.29 6.16
N SER A 52 -8.06 6.98 7.28
CA SER A 52 -8.61 6.42 8.51
C SER A 52 -10.11 6.59 8.57
N VAL A 53 -10.81 5.54 8.94
CA VAL A 53 -12.28 5.49 8.99
C VAL A 53 -12.76 4.92 10.33
N PRO A 54 -13.99 5.26 10.76
CA PRO A 54 -14.60 4.62 11.93
C PRO A 54 -14.75 3.11 11.72
N PRO A 55 -14.63 2.29 12.78
CA PRO A 55 -14.80 0.85 12.69
C PRO A 55 -16.12 0.41 12.05
N SER A 56 -17.19 1.17 12.25
CA SER A 56 -18.51 0.92 11.64
C SER A 56 -18.52 1.00 10.10
N SER A 57 -17.59 1.76 9.51
CA SER A 57 -17.49 1.92 8.05
C SER A 57 -16.58 0.88 7.38
N VAL A 58 -15.74 0.21 8.15
CA VAL A 58 -14.76 -0.76 7.64
C VAL A 58 -15.42 -1.85 6.79
N PRO A 59 -16.50 -2.55 7.23
CA PRO A 59 -17.10 -3.63 6.46
C PRO A 59 -17.64 -3.18 5.10
N TYR A 60 -18.24 -1.98 5.03
CA TYR A 60 -18.74 -1.43 3.79
C TYR A 60 -17.61 -1.14 2.79
N ILE A 61 -16.52 -0.51 3.30
CA ILE A 61 -15.38 -0.15 2.46
C ILE A 61 -14.66 -1.40 1.96
N GLU A 62 -14.44 -2.39 2.82
CA GLU A 62 -13.82 -3.66 2.42
C GLU A 62 -14.64 -4.39 1.36
N ALA A 63 -15.95 -4.50 1.54
CA ALA A 63 -16.83 -5.12 0.57
C ALA A 63 -16.81 -4.41 -0.79
N THR A 64 -16.80 -3.07 -0.79
CA THR A 64 -16.72 -2.27 -2.02
C THR A 64 -15.35 -2.45 -2.71
N LEU A 65 -14.26 -2.38 -1.95
CA LEU A 65 -12.90 -2.56 -2.47
C LEU A 65 -12.69 -3.96 -3.05
N GLU A 66 -13.21 -4.99 -2.40
CA GLU A 66 -13.11 -6.37 -2.88
C GLU A 66 -13.93 -6.59 -4.16
N LYS A 67 -15.19 -6.16 -4.15
CA LYS A 67 -16.14 -6.40 -5.26
C LYS A 67 -15.78 -5.60 -6.52
N ASP A 68 -15.53 -4.29 -6.36
CA ASP A 68 -15.46 -3.38 -7.51
C ASP A 68 -14.02 -3.10 -7.96
N TYR A 69 -13.04 -3.29 -7.05
CA TYR A 69 -11.63 -2.96 -7.31
C TYR A 69 -10.67 -4.15 -7.18
N GLN A 70 -11.13 -5.29 -6.65
CA GLN A 70 -10.28 -6.46 -6.33
C GLN A 70 -9.10 -6.06 -5.42
N CYS A 71 -9.39 -5.24 -4.42
CA CYS A 71 -8.44 -4.72 -3.47
C CYS A 71 -8.73 -5.22 -2.06
N ARG A 72 -7.65 -5.47 -1.29
CA ARG A 72 -7.69 -5.80 0.13
C ARG A 72 -6.96 -4.73 0.91
N PRO A 73 -7.63 -3.95 1.78
CA PRO A 73 -6.97 -2.90 2.53
C PRO A 73 -6.12 -3.46 3.67
N VAL A 74 -5.00 -2.81 3.91
CA VAL A 74 -4.22 -2.89 5.15
C VAL A 74 -4.55 -1.65 5.96
N TRP A 75 -5.25 -1.82 7.08
CA TRP A 75 -5.62 -0.69 7.92
C TRP A 75 -4.45 -0.26 8.80
N ILE A 76 -3.88 0.89 8.47
CA ILE A 76 -2.75 1.49 9.16
C ILE A 76 -3.21 2.84 9.74
N PRO A 77 -3.05 3.08 11.05
CA PRO A 77 -3.32 4.40 11.65
C PRO A 77 -2.50 5.50 10.95
N ASP A 78 -3.09 6.69 10.82
CA ASP A 78 -2.48 7.79 10.05
C ASP A 78 -1.08 8.16 10.57
N GLU A 79 -0.88 8.22 11.90
CA GLU A 79 0.43 8.51 12.49
C GLU A 79 1.46 7.43 12.16
N LEU A 80 1.06 6.15 12.20
CA LEU A 80 1.92 5.03 11.86
C LEU A 80 2.28 5.05 10.36
N ALA A 81 1.31 5.38 9.50
CA ALA A 81 1.53 5.49 8.07
C ALA A 81 2.50 6.64 7.72
N GLU A 82 2.38 7.79 8.41
CA GLU A 82 3.28 8.93 8.24
C GLU A 82 4.72 8.58 8.65
N ARG A 83 4.90 8.02 9.85
CA ARG A 83 6.21 7.61 10.35
C ARG A 83 6.85 6.50 9.49
N HIS A 84 6.05 5.54 9.04
CA HIS A 84 6.51 4.47 8.16
C HIS A 84 6.98 5.00 6.81
N TYR A 85 6.17 5.84 6.15
CA TYR A 85 6.44 6.25 4.77
C TYR A 85 7.37 7.45 4.72
N ASN A 86 6.99 8.58 5.32
CA ASN A 86 7.79 9.80 5.29
C ASN A 86 8.95 9.75 6.29
N GLY A 87 8.70 9.23 7.49
CA GLY A 87 9.69 9.16 8.55
C GLY A 87 10.83 8.15 8.28
N PHE A 88 10.55 6.96 7.77
CA PHE A 88 11.59 5.95 7.55
C PHE A 88 11.88 5.72 6.07
N SER A 89 10.88 5.41 5.26
CA SER A 89 11.12 5.04 3.86
C SER A 89 11.75 6.19 3.06
N ASN A 90 11.21 7.40 3.17
CA ASN A 90 11.71 8.56 2.44
C ASN A 90 12.94 9.20 3.08
N SER A 91 13.10 9.11 4.40
CA SER A 91 14.23 9.76 5.10
C SER A 91 15.44 8.86 5.29
N ILE A 92 15.30 7.55 5.11
CA ILE A 92 16.40 6.58 5.26
C ILE A 92 16.59 5.75 3.99
N LEU A 93 15.56 4.97 3.59
CA LEU A 93 15.72 4.02 2.50
C LEU A 93 15.90 4.72 1.15
N TRP A 94 15.15 5.79 0.92
CA TRP A 94 15.25 6.53 -0.34
C TRP A 94 16.63 7.15 -0.54
N PRO A 95 17.21 7.94 0.38
CA PRO A 95 18.56 8.47 0.24
C PRO A 95 19.61 7.36 0.13
N LEU A 96 19.48 6.28 0.92
CA LEU A 96 20.42 5.17 0.89
C LEU A 96 20.50 4.52 -0.50
N PHE A 97 19.35 4.21 -1.11
CA PHE A 97 19.31 3.55 -2.41
C PHE A 97 19.60 4.48 -3.59
N HIS A 98 19.59 5.80 -3.36
CA HIS A 98 19.95 6.81 -4.38
C HIS A 98 21.35 7.43 -4.17
N TYR A 99 22.21 6.78 -3.37
CA TYR A 99 23.59 7.22 -3.11
C TYR A 99 23.72 8.58 -2.43
N HIS A 100 22.73 8.97 -1.62
CA HIS A 100 22.76 10.21 -0.81
C HIS A 100 22.80 9.92 0.71
N PRO A 101 23.75 9.10 1.22
CA PRO A 101 23.75 8.70 2.63
C PRO A 101 23.89 9.89 3.59
N GLY A 102 24.44 11.02 3.14
CA GLY A 102 24.55 12.25 3.94
C GLY A 102 23.21 12.93 4.24
N GLU A 103 22.15 12.58 3.54
CA GLU A 103 20.79 13.11 3.75
C GLU A 103 19.93 12.21 4.66
N MET A 104 20.48 11.09 5.12
CA MET A 104 19.75 10.16 5.98
C MET A 104 19.52 10.76 7.37
N MET A 105 18.26 10.73 7.80
CA MET A 105 17.83 11.18 9.14
C MET A 105 17.31 9.99 9.93
N PHE A 106 18.18 9.36 10.69
CA PHE A 106 17.81 8.19 11.48
C PHE A 106 17.05 8.59 12.74
N ASP A 107 15.89 7.95 12.93
CA ASP A 107 15.02 8.05 14.09
C ASP A 107 14.53 6.64 14.47
N GLU A 108 14.75 6.27 15.75
CA GLU A 108 14.36 4.92 16.22
C GLU A 108 12.86 4.71 16.24
N GLU A 109 12.06 5.75 16.50
CA GLU A 109 10.60 5.64 16.48
C GLU A 109 10.09 5.41 15.06
N ASN A 110 10.70 6.05 14.06
CA ASN A 110 10.38 5.82 12.66
C ASN A 110 10.76 4.40 12.22
N TRP A 111 11.86 3.85 12.74
CA TRP A 111 12.21 2.46 12.52
C TRP A 111 11.20 1.49 13.13
N ARG A 112 10.76 1.76 14.37
CA ARG A 112 9.72 0.95 15.04
C ARG A 112 8.42 0.99 14.24
N ALA A 113 8.00 2.18 13.79
CA ALA A 113 6.82 2.38 12.97
C ALA A 113 6.92 1.63 11.63
N TYR A 114 8.09 1.66 10.98
CA TYR A 114 8.35 0.90 9.77
C TYR A 114 8.14 -0.61 9.98
N ARG A 115 8.66 -1.16 11.06
CA ARG A 115 8.47 -2.56 11.40
C ARG A 115 7.02 -2.90 11.69
N GLU A 116 6.34 -2.07 12.48
CA GLU A 116 4.93 -2.28 12.86
C GLU A 116 4.02 -2.23 11.63
N ALA A 117 4.17 -1.26 10.76
CA ALA A 117 3.43 -1.19 9.51
C ALA A 117 3.63 -2.46 8.66
N ASN A 118 4.86 -2.94 8.53
CA ASN A 118 5.14 -4.19 7.80
C ASN A 118 4.48 -5.42 8.46
N LEU A 119 4.35 -5.46 9.78
CA LEU A 119 3.62 -6.54 10.47
C LEU A 119 2.13 -6.53 10.12
N LEU A 120 1.49 -5.35 10.04
CA LEU A 120 0.10 -5.24 9.60
C LEU A 120 -0.08 -5.73 8.14
N PHE A 121 0.89 -5.47 7.27
CA PHE A 121 0.91 -6.06 5.93
C PHE A 121 1.01 -7.58 5.98
N VAL A 122 1.89 -8.14 6.82
CA VAL A 122 2.05 -9.59 6.98
C VAL A 122 0.75 -10.23 7.48
N GLU A 123 0.07 -9.65 8.45
CA GLU A 123 -1.21 -10.15 8.97
C GLU A 123 -2.28 -10.19 7.86
N THR A 124 -2.42 -9.11 7.10
CA THR A 124 -3.35 -9.07 5.97
C THR A 124 -2.98 -10.09 4.90
N LEU A 125 -1.69 -10.21 4.56
CA LEU A 125 -1.20 -11.20 3.60
C LEU A 125 -1.53 -12.62 4.03
N ARG A 126 -1.31 -12.97 5.29
CA ARG A 126 -1.62 -14.30 5.84
C ARG A 126 -3.08 -14.67 5.69
N SER A 127 -4.00 -13.69 5.77
CA SER A 127 -5.44 -13.93 5.62
C SER A 127 -5.87 -14.27 4.20
N VAL A 128 -5.06 -13.92 3.19
CA VAL A 128 -5.38 -14.12 1.76
C VAL A 128 -4.46 -15.10 1.04
N LEU A 129 -3.34 -15.50 1.66
CA LEU A 129 -2.43 -16.47 1.08
C LEU A 129 -3.07 -17.85 1.00
N ARG A 130 -2.90 -18.50 -0.16
CA ARG A 130 -3.34 -19.87 -0.39
C ARG A 130 -2.14 -20.83 -0.30
N PRO A 131 -2.36 -22.10 0.08
CA PRO A 131 -1.30 -23.12 0.02
C PRO A 131 -0.68 -23.18 -1.39
N GLY A 132 0.64 -23.25 -1.45
CA GLY A 132 1.37 -23.26 -2.72
C GLY A 132 1.61 -21.87 -3.34
N ALA A 133 1.18 -20.78 -2.71
CA ALA A 133 1.50 -19.44 -3.17
C ALA A 133 3.02 -19.20 -3.17
N VAL A 134 3.52 -18.59 -4.24
CA VAL A 134 4.94 -18.20 -4.38
C VAL A 134 5.04 -16.69 -4.22
N SER A 135 5.94 -16.25 -3.36
CA SER A 135 6.31 -14.83 -3.26
C SER A 135 7.46 -14.54 -4.22
N TYR A 136 7.26 -13.55 -5.06
CA TYR A 136 8.27 -13.06 -5.99
C TYR A 136 8.52 -11.57 -5.74
N THR A 137 9.73 -11.26 -5.26
CA THR A 137 10.19 -9.90 -5.02
C THR A 137 11.44 -9.66 -5.86
N HIS A 138 11.25 -9.35 -7.14
CA HIS A 138 12.37 -8.99 -8.01
C HIS A 138 12.34 -7.51 -8.32
N LEU A 139 13.31 -6.78 -7.79
CA LEU A 139 13.66 -5.45 -8.29
C LEU A 139 14.73 -5.67 -9.37
N ARG A 140 14.32 -5.56 -10.62
CA ARG A 140 15.31 -5.42 -11.69
C ARG A 140 15.95 -4.04 -11.51
N ALA A 141 17.14 -4.03 -10.95
CA ALA A 141 18.01 -2.87 -11.09
C ALA A 141 18.14 -2.59 -12.58
N HIS A 142 17.88 -1.38 -13.04
CA HIS A 142 18.35 -0.97 -14.34
C HIS A 142 19.87 -1.15 -14.28
N GLU A 143 20.38 -2.10 -15.04
CA GLU A 143 21.80 -2.15 -15.34
C GLU A 143 22.10 -0.84 -16.04
N THR A 144 22.60 0.14 -15.30
CA THR A 144 23.35 1.21 -15.89
C THR A 144 24.60 0.53 -16.43
N SER A 145 24.63 0.29 -17.72
CA SER A 145 25.87 0.00 -18.42
C SER A 145 26.84 1.13 -18.07
N LEU A 146 27.90 0.77 -17.35
CA LEU A 146 29.09 1.58 -17.17
C LEU A 146 29.73 1.87 -18.50
#